data_b0a437360562d9590bc5eada50a4c2a8
#
_entry.id   b0a437360562d9590bc5eada50a4c2a8
#
_cell.length_a   1.000
_cell.length_b   1.000
_cell.length_c   1.000
_cell.angle_alpha   90.00
_cell.angle_beta   90.00
_cell.angle_gamma   90.00
#
_symmetry.space_group_name_H-M   'P 1'
#
loop_
_entity.id
_entity.type
_entity.pdbx_description
1 polymer ?
#
loop_
_entity_poly.entity_id
_entity_poly.type
_entity_poly.pdbx_seq_one_letter_code
_entity_poly.pdbx_strand_id
1 'polypeptide(L)'
;MEWLGGYDYEQKTKRIVYGLGFTDEDLYKPANAFSGGQKTRINLAKALVRSPDFLFLDEPTNHLDMEMLEWLEGYLSSYRGGILIVSHDRYFMDRIVTGVVELDHHKAATYRGNYSRYVVQREERLKADTIAYEKQQEYIKKTEEYIDKYRAGIKSKMARGRQSQLNRLERLEAPETSHSLDFKFPPAAMSADKVLVLDHVSIGYKTDDPIIDDVSVVVRRGESVALIGPN
;
A
#
# COMPACT_ATOMS: atom_id res chain seq x y z
N MET A 1 -18.22 -9.91 39.77
CA MET A 1 -17.54 -9.77 38.47
C MET A 1 -18.44 -9.20 37.37
N GLU A 2 -19.76 -9.20 37.50
CA GLU A 2 -20.72 -8.65 36.53
C GLU A 2 -20.65 -7.11 36.37
N TRP A 3 -20.12 -6.39 37.31
CA TRP A 3 -20.03 -4.91 37.32
C TRP A 3 -18.86 -4.32 36.51
N LEU A 4 -18.01 -5.16 35.90
CA LEU A 4 -16.82 -4.73 35.15
C LEU A 4 -16.86 -5.09 33.64
N GLY A 5 -18.03 -5.36 33.07
CA GLY A 5 -18.13 -5.63 31.63
C GLY A 5 -17.46 -6.95 31.19
N GLY A 6 -17.25 -7.91 32.09
CA GLY A 6 -16.56 -9.17 31.80
C GLY A 6 -17.24 -10.02 30.75
N TYR A 7 -18.56 -9.98 30.67
CA TYR A 7 -19.36 -10.70 29.66
C TYR A 7 -19.17 -10.08 28.24
N ASP A 8 -19.15 -8.76 28.16
CA ASP A 8 -18.90 -8.03 26.91
C ASP A 8 -17.48 -8.28 26.39
N TYR A 9 -16.50 -8.41 27.28
CA TYR A 9 -15.11 -8.64 26.92
C TYR A 9 -14.91 -10.03 26.30
N GLU A 10 -15.52 -11.07 26.87
CA GLU A 10 -15.42 -12.44 26.35
C GLU A 10 -16.07 -12.56 24.97
N GLN A 11 -17.27 -12.03 24.81
CA GLN A 11 -17.98 -12.03 23.51
C GLN A 11 -17.21 -11.24 22.46
N LYS A 12 -16.70 -10.08 22.82
CA LYS A 12 -15.85 -9.27 21.94
C LYS A 12 -14.59 -10.01 21.52
N THR A 13 -13.92 -10.67 22.47
CA THR A 13 -12.72 -11.47 22.20
C THR A 13 -13.02 -12.60 21.24
N LYS A 14 -14.06 -13.37 21.47
CA LYS A 14 -14.49 -14.46 20.57
C LYS A 14 -14.79 -13.94 19.16
N ARG A 15 -15.56 -12.85 19.05
CA ARG A 15 -15.87 -12.23 17.75
C ARG A 15 -14.62 -11.86 16.97
N ILE A 16 -13.61 -11.27 17.63
CA ILE A 16 -12.36 -10.87 16.99
C ILE A 16 -11.54 -12.10 16.58
N VAL A 17 -11.44 -13.08 17.45
CA VAL A 17 -10.66 -14.29 17.22
C VAL A 17 -11.24 -15.10 16.06
N TYR A 18 -12.56 -15.28 16.02
CA TYR A 18 -13.23 -15.99 14.91
C TYR A 18 -13.14 -15.21 13.61
N GLY A 19 -13.28 -13.88 13.64
CA GLY A 19 -13.12 -13.04 12.46
C GLY A 19 -11.70 -13.08 11.87
N LEU A 20 -10.70 -13.47 12.66
CA LEU A 20 -9.33 -13.68 12.22
C LEU A 20 -9.04 -15.18 11.92
N GLY A 21 -10.07 -15.99 11.72
CA GLY A 21 -9.98 -17.35 11.25
C GLY A 21 -9.51 -18.37 12.28
N PHE A 22 -9.69 -18.10 13.58
CA PHE A 22 -9.45 -19.08 14.63
C PHE A 22 -10.74 -19.82 15.02
N THR A 23 -10.60 -21.03 15.48
CA THR A 23 -11.70 -21.90 15.94
C THR A 23 -11.72 -22.03 17.46
N ASP A 24 -12.78 -22.64 18.00
CA ASP A 24 -12.84 -22.94 19.44
C ASP A 24 -11.69 -23.84 19.90
N GLU A 25 -11.24 -24.76 19.06
CA GLU A 25 -10.12 -25.65 19.34
C GLU A 25 -8.80 -24.86 19.50
N ASP A 26 -8.62 -23.80 18.70
CA ASP A 26 -7.44 -22.97 18.74
C ASP A 26 -7.29 -22.19 20.06
N LEU A 27 -8.40 -21.90 20.73
CA LEU A 27 -8.38 -21.18 22.01
C LEU A 27 -7.66 -21.94 23.12
N TYR A 28 -7.57 -23.27 23.01
CA TYR A 28 -6.95 -24.16 24.01
C TYR A 28 -5.58 -24.66 23.57
N LYS A 29 -5.13 -24.31 22.36
CA LYS A 29 -3.79 -24.70 21.87
C LYS A 29 -2.68 -23.89 22.54
N PRO A 30 -1.55 -24.50 22.87
CA PRO A 30 -0.40 -23.79 23.39
C PRO A 30 0.19 -22.86 22.32
N ALA A 31 0.66 -21.68 22.74
CA ALA A 31 1.12 -20.61 21.82
C ALA A 31 2.28 -21.02 20.88
N ASN A 32 3.07 -22.02 21.27
CA ASN A 32 4.16 -22.56 20.45
C ASN A 32 3.68 -23.44 19.28
N ALA A 33 2.46 -23.98 19.35
CA ALA A 33 1.88 -24.81 18.29
C ALA A 33 1.43 -24.03 17.06
N PHE A 34 1.31 -22.69 17.16
CA PHE A 34 0.88 -21.84 16.05
C PHE A 34 2.00 -21.53 15.07
N SER A 35 1.64 -21.47 13.77
CA SER A 35 2.53 -21.04 12.71
C SER A 35 2.90 -19.54 12.84
N GLY A 36 3.91 -19.08 12.07
CA GLY A 36 4.29 -17.66 12.05
C GLY A 36 3.13 -16.74 11.68
N GLY A 37 2.40 -17.06 10.63
CA GLY A 37 1.24 -16.28 10.18
C GLY A 37 0.11 -16.28 11.23
N GLN A 38 -0.17 -17.41 11.86
CA GLN A 38 -1.14 -17.48 12.96
C GLN A 38 -0.71 -16.63 14.16
N LYS A 39 0.58 -16.61 14.51
CA LYS A 39 1.11 -15.74 15.58
C LYS A 39 0.92 -14.26 15.26
N THR A 40 1.11 -13.86 14.00
CA THR A 40 0.84 -12.49 13.54
C THR A 40 -0.64 -12.14 13.72
N ARG A 41 -1.55 -13.03 13.32
CA ARG A 41 -3.01 -12.86 13.52
C ARG A 41 -3.40 -12.79 15.00
N ILE A 42 -2.76 -13.58 15.87
CA ILE A 42 -2.96 -13.51 17.33
C ILE A 42 -2.53 -12.14 17.88
N ASN A 43 -1.42 -11.59 17.40
CA ASN A 43 -0.95 -10.26 17.83
C ASN A 43 -1.92 -9.16 17.36
N LEU A 44 -2.44 -9.26 16.13
CA LEU A 44 -3.51 -8.39 15.64
C LEU A 44 -4.75 -8.49 16.53
N ALA A 45 -5.22 -9.72 16.84
CA ALA A 45 -6.35 -9.93 17.74
C ALA A 45 -6.15 -9.25 19.09
N LYS A 46 -4.97 -9.38 19.70
CA LYS A 46 -4.63 -8.73 20.98
C LYS A 46 -4.74 -7.20 20.92
N ALA A 47 -4.31 -6.59 19.82
CA ALA A 47 -4.41 -5.15 19.61
C ALA A 47 -5.89 -4.73 19.50
N LEU A 48 -6.68 -5.45 18.71
CA LEU A 48 -8.10 -5.15 18.48
C LEU A 48 -8.96 -5.34 19.73
N VAL A 49 -8.72 -6.40 20.52
CA VAL A 49 -9.45 -6.68 21.77
C VAL A 49 -9.29 -5.55 22.78
N ARG A 50 -8.10 -4.98 22.87
CA ARG A 50 -7.80 -3.86 23.81
C ARG A 50 -8.57 -2.59 23.47
N SER A 51 -8.99 -2.40 22.21
CA SER A 51 -9.68 -1.21 21.71
C SER A 51 -9.04 0.09 22.21
N PRO A 52 -7.76 0.35 21.95
CA PRO A 52 -7.11 1.58 22.38
C PRO A 52 -7.72 2.79 21.65
N ASP A 53 -7.55 4.00 22.21
CA ASP A 53 -8.00 5.24 21.54
C ASP A 53 -7.26 5.48 20.24
N PHE A 54 -6.06 4.90 20.06
CA PHE A 54 -5.26 4.99 18.86
C PHE A 54 -4.61 3.65 18.50
N LEU A 55 -4.81 3.21 17.27
CA LEU A 55 -4.36 1.92 16.74
C LEU A 55 -3.34 2.13 15.63
N PHE A 56 -2.15 1.53 15.78
CA PHE A 56 -1.13 1.47 14.74
C PHE A 56 -1.09 0.08 14.15
N LEU A 57 -1.27 -0.01 12.83
CA LEU A 57 -1.24 -1.26 12.08
C LEU A 57 -0.18 -1.17 10.98
N ASP A 58 0.74 -2.11 11.01
CA ASP A 58 1.78 -2.27 9.99
C ASP A 58 1.52 -3.57 9.22
N GLU A 59 1.21 -3.42 7.92
CA GLU A 59 0.85 -4.51 7.00
C GLU A 59 -0.18 -5.51 7.60
N PRO A 60 -1.35 -5.02 8.08
CA PRO A 60 -2.31 -5.87 8.79
C PRO A 60 -2.98 -6.92 7.89
N THR A 61 -2.90 -6.77 6.58
CA THR A 61 -3.47 -7.68 5.58
C THR A 61 -2.62 -8.92 5.32
N ASN A 62 -1.36 -8.92 5.76
CA ASN A 62 -0.48 -10.05 5.60
C ASN A 62 -1.00 -11.29 6.33
N HIS A 63 -1.01 -12.42 5.64
CA HIS A 63 -1.48 -13.72 6.14
C HIS A 63 -3.00 -13.80 6.41
N LEU A 64 -3.79 -12.87 5.86
CA LEU A 64 -5.24 -12.94 5.87
C LEU A 64 -5.74 -13.49 4.53
N ASP A 65 -6.74 -14.35 4.57
CA ASP A 65 -7.53 -14.72 3.40
C ASP A 65 -8.65 -13.68 3.16
N MET A 66 -9.45 -13.89 2.12
CA MET A 66 -10.50 -12.96 1.73
C MET A 66 -11.56 -12.75 2.81
N GLU A 67 -11.96 -13.81 3.51
CA GLU A 67 -13.00 -13.73 4.54
C GLU A 67 -12.50 -12.93 5.76
N MET A 68 -11.26 -13.21 6.19
CA MET A 68 -10.62 -12.48 7.29
C MET A 68 -10.41 -11.00 6.92
N LEU A 69 -10.04 -10.74 5.67
CA LEU A 69 -9.84 -9.38 5.16
C LEU A 69 -11.14 -8.59 5.18
N GLU A 70 -12.23 -9.15 4.64
CA GLU A 70 -13.54 -8.52 4.66
C GLU A 70 -14.04 -8.26 6.09
N TRP A 71 -13.82 -9.22 6.99
CA TRP A 71 -14.15 -9.05 8.38
C TRP A 71 -13.35 -7.89 9.02
N LEU A 72 -12.02 -7.83 8.76
CA LEU A 72 -11.14 -6.77 9.29
C LEU A 72 -11.55 -5.40 8.76
N GLU A 73 -11.88 -5.29 7.47
CA GLU A 73 -12.42 -4.07 6.86
C GLU A 73 -13.68 -3.59 7.59
N GLY A 74 -14.65 -4.49 7.81
CA GLY A 74 -15.87 -4.19 8.53
C GLY A 74 -15.62 -3.74 9.98
N TYR A 75 -14.68 -4.39 10.66
CA TYR A 75 -14.29 -4.03 12.03
C TYR A 75 -13.67 -2.65 12.10
N LEU A 76 -12.66 -2.37 11.25
CA LEU A 76 -11.93 -1.10 11.23
C LEU A 76 -12.80 0.07 10.77
N SER A 77 -13.71 -0.15 9.82
CA SER A 77 -14.67 0.87 9.37
C SER A 77 -15.60 1.35 10.51
N SER A 78 -15.88 0.48 11.48
CA SER A 78 -16.69 0.80 12.66
C SER A 78 -15.89 1.20 13.89
N TYR A 79 -14.56 1.28 13.76
CA TYR A 79 -13.69 1.60 14.88
C TYR A 79 -13.83 3.06 15.30
N ARG A 80 -13.99 3.31 16.59
CA ARG A 80 -14.23 4.67 17.12
C ARG A 80 -12.96 5.46 17.41
N GLY A 81 -11.84 4.78 17.58
CA GLY A 81 -10.54 5.41 17.83
C GLY A 81 -9.86 5.89 16.56
N GLY A 82 -8.73 6.57 16.70
CA GLY A 82 -7.83 6.89 15.58
C GLY A 82 -7.12 5.65 15.06
N ILE A 83 -6.93 5.57 13.73
CA ILE A 83 -6.20 4.46 13.12
C ILE A 83 -5.11 5.03 12.22
N LEU A 84 -3.89 4.54 12.37
CA LEU A 84 -2.80 4.75 11.42
C LEU A 84 -2.41 3.39 10.83
N ILE A 85 -2.49 3.28 9.51
CA ILE A 85 -2.22 2.05 8.77
C ILE A 85 -1.04 2.29 7.82
N VAL A 86 -0.09 1.37 7.82
CA VAL A 86 0.90 1.22 6.76
C VAL A 86 0.55 -0.05 6.00
N SER A 87 0.31 0.05 4.70
CA SER A 87 -0.04 -1.11 3.86
C SER A 87 0.32 -0.88 2.40
N HIS A 88 0.61 -1.96 1.69
CA HIS A 88 0.73 -1.99 0.24
C HIS A 88 -0.57 -2.39 -0.46
N ASP A 89 -1.57 -2.82 0.29
CA ASP A 89 -2.89 -3.17 -0.24
C ASP A 89 -3.74 -1.92 -0.49
N ARG A 90 -3.76 -1.51 -1.75
CA ARG A 90 -4.48 -0.31 -2.20
C ARG A 90 -5.99 -0.45 -2.03
N TYR A 91 -6.52 -1.66 -2.24
CA TYR A 91 -7.95 -1.93 -2.14
C TYR A 91 -8.43 -1.83 -0.68
N PHE A 92 -7.69 -2.43 0.23
CA PHE A 92 -7.92 -2.33 1.66
C PHE A 92 -7.87 -0.87 2.15
N MET A 93 -6.82 -0.13 1.75
CA MET A 93 -6.71 1.29 2.10
C MET A 93 -7.86 2.13 1.53
N ASP A 94 -8.30 1.85 0.30
CA ASP A 94 -9.36 2.65 -0.33
C ASP A 94 -10.70 2.55 0.41
N ARG A 95 -10.94 1.45 1.10
CA ARG A 95 -12.17 1.22 1.88
C ARG A 95 -12.14 1.81 3.28
N ILE A 96 -10.98 1.94 3.90
CA ILE A 96 -10.87 2.27 5.33
C ILE A 96 -10.37 3.68 5.56
N VAL A 97 -9.38 4.15 4.77
CA VAL A 97 -8.73 5.41 5.10
C VAL A 97 -9.54 6.62 4.67
N THR A 98 -9.54 7.64 5.52
CA THR A 98 -10.16 8.95 5.27
C THR A 98 -9.13 10.04 4.98
N GLY A 99 -7.85 9.72 5.06
CA GLY A 99 -6.72 10.58 4.73
C GLY A 99 -5.47 9.76 4.50
N VAL A 100 -4.54 10.27 3.70
CA VAL A 100 -3.25 9.64 3.38
C VAL A 100 -2.13 10.59 3.74
N VAL A 101 -1.10 10.07 4.36
CA VAL A 101 0.16 10.77 4.60
C VAL A 101 1.23 10.13 3.71
N GLU A 102 1.69 10.89 2.73
CA GLU A 102 2.81 10.49 1.87
C GLU A 102 4.12 10.95 2.51
N LEU A 103 5.05 10.02 2.64
CA LEU A 103 6.41 10.31 3.09
C LEU A 103 7.35 10.15 1.90
N ASP A 104 7.92 11.26 1.45
CA ASP A 104 8.81 11.29 0.30
C ASP A 104 9.97 12.25 0.55
N HIS A 105 11.21 11.82 0.30
CA HIS A 105 12.44 12.63 0.42
C HIS A 105 12.49 13.51 1.69
N HIS A 106 12.26 12.91 2.86
CA HIS A 106 12.23 13.59 4.17
C HIS A 106 11.13 14.65 4.31
N LYS A 107 10.17 14.70 3.40
CA LYS A 107 8.99 15.58 3.46
C LYS A 107 7.74 14.74 3.69
N ALA A 108 6.79 15.29 4.43
CA ALA A 108 5.49 14.67 4.63
C ALA A 108 4.42 15.53 3.96
N ALA A 109 3.56 14.90 3.17
CA ALA A 109 2.41 15.54 2.56
C ALA A 109 1.12 14.83 2.97
N THR A 110 0.10 15.60 3.32
CA THR A 110 -1.20 15.08 3.73
C THR A 110 -2.25 15.31 2.65
N TYR A 111 -3.03 14.28 2.37
CA TYR A 111 -4.12 14.31 1.40
C TYR A 111 -5.41 13.88 2.08
N ARG A 112 -6.52 14.54 1.78
CA ARG A 112 -7.84 14.19 2.31
C ARG A 112 -8.57 13.25 1.37
N GLY A 113 -9.19 12.23 1.92
CA GLY A 113 -9.95 11.24 1.17
C GLY A 113 -9.32 9.86 1.25
N ASN A 114 -9.90 8.92 0.50
CA ASN A 114 -9.40 7.56 0.38
C ASN A 114 -8.16 7.47 -0.55
N TYR A 115 -7.65 6.26 -0.72
CA TYR A 115 -6.44 6.03 -1.53
C TYR A 115 -6.61 6.45 -3.00
N SER A 116 -7.76 6.17 -3.61
CA SER A 116 -8.05 6.59 -5.00
C SER A 116 -8.02 8.10 -5.17
N ARG A 117 -8.58 8.85 -4.22
CA ARG A 117 -8.51 10.31 -4.22
C ARG A 117 -7.10 10.85 -4.02
N TYR A 118 -6.34 10.21 -3.16
CA TYR A 118 -4.92 10.53 -2.97
C TYR A 118 -4.14 10.43 -4.30
N VAL A 119 -4.32 9.33 -5.06
CA VAL A 119 -3.63 9.14 -6.33
C VAL A 119 -3.90 10.29 -7.30
N VAL A 120 -5.15 10.72 -7.43
CA VAL A 120 -5.53 11.85 -8.29
C VAL A 120 -4.89 13.16 -7.81
N GLN A 121 -5.02 13.47 -6.51
CA GLN A 121 -4.45 14.70 -5.94
C GLN A 121 -2.92 14.74 -6.06
N ARG A 122 -2.26 13.59 -5.89
CA ARG A 122 -0.81 13.47 -6.07
C ARG A 122 -0.40 13.75 -7.52
N GLU A 123 -1.12 13.21 -8.47
CA GLU A 123 -0.85 13.44 -9.90
C GLU A 123 -1.05 14.91 -10.28
N GLU A 124 -2.12 15.55 -9.82
CA GLU A 124 -2.37 16.98 -10.03
C GLU A 124 -1.26 17.84 -9.43
N ARG A 125 -0.82 17.51 -8.21
CA ARG A 125 0.28 18.21 -7.54
C ARG A 125 1.58 18.07 -8.32
N LEU A 126 1.96 16.85 -8.74
CA LEU A 126 3.16 16.61 -9.54
C LEU A 126 3.14 17.40 -10.86
N LYS A 127 1.98 17.46 -11.52
CA LYS A 127 1.83 18.29 -12.75
C LYS A 127 2.03 19.78 -12.45
N ALA A 128 1.45 20.28 -11.37
CA ALA A 128 1.60 21.68 -10.97
C ALA A 128 3.06 22.02 -10.60
N ASP A 129 3.72 21.15 -9.84
CA ASP A 129 5.12 21.30 -9.44
C ASP A 129 6.05 21.25 -10.67
N THR A 130 5.78 20.37 -11.63
CA THR A 130 6.52 20.32 -12.91
C THR A 130 6.41 21.62 -13.69
N ILE A 131 5.19 22.13 -13.85
CA ILE A 131 4.95 23.40 -14.55
C ILE A 131 5.63 24.59 -13.83
N ALA A 132 5.58 24.59 -12.50
CA ALA A 132 6.23 25.63 -11.70
C ALA A 132 7.76 25.57 -11.84
N TYR A 133 8.34 24.38 -11.80
CA TYR A 133 9.75 24.16 -12.01
C TYR A 133 10.21 24.60 -13.41
N GLU A 134 9.51 24.18 -14.47
CA GLU A 134 9.84 24.56 -15.85
C GLU A 134 9.79 26.08 -16.06
N LYS A 135 8.76 26.74 -15.53
CA LYS A 135 8.66 28.21 -15.58
C LYS A 135 9.81 28.89 -14.85
N GLN A 136 10.19 28.36 -13.69
CA GLN A 136 11.34 28.90 -12.95
C GLN A 136 12.64 28.70 -13.72
N GLN A 137 12.87 27.53 -14.33
CA GLN A 137 14.05 27.25 -15.12
C GLN A 137 14.14 28.19 -16.35
N GLU A 138 13.00 28.42 -17.01
CA GLU A 138 12.93 29.36 -18.13
C GLU A 138 13.26 30.81 -17.69
N TYR A 139 12.72 31.23 -16.52
CA TYR A 139 13.02 32.53 -15.94
C TYR A 139 14.51 32.66 -15.59
N ILE A 140 15.09 31.66 -14.96
CA ILE A 140 16.52 31.62 -14.62
C ILE A 140 17.35 31.76 -15.90
N LYS A 141 17.11 30.93 -16.90
CA LYS A 141 17.81 30.93 -18.18
C LYS A 141 17.76 32.29 -18.87
N LYS A 142 16.57 32.87 -19.03
CA LYS A 142 16.37 34.21 -19.62
C LYS A 142 17.09 35.30 -18.83
N THR A 143 17.12 35.17 -17.51
CA THR A 143 17.78 36.15 -16.63
C THR A 143 19.30 36.03 -16.74
N GLU A 144 19.86 34.83 -16.79
CA GLU A 144 21.29 34.57 -17.01
C GLU A 144 21.74 35.10 -18.38
N GLU A 145 20.99 34.79 -19.44
CA GLU A 145 21.29 35.32 -20.80
C GLU A 145 21.29 36.86 -20.82
N TYR A 146 20.34 37.49 -20.07
CA TYR A 146 20.34 38.96 -19.98
C TYR A 146 21.55 39.49 -19.22
N ILE A 147 21.93 38.87 -18.11
CA ILE A 147 23.08 39.24 -17.30
C ILE A 147 24.36 39.16 -18.14
N ASP A 148 24.57 38.06 -18.86
CA ASP A 148 25.74 37.84 -19.71
C ASP A 148 25.82 38.86 -20.83
N LYS A 149 24.69 39.13 -21.49
CA LYS A 149 24.63 40.13 -22.59
C LYS A 149 24.95 41.54 -22.14
N TYR A 150 24.58 41.93 -20.91
CA TYR A 150 24.71 43.31 -20.40
C TYR A 150 25.71 43.43 -19.25
N ARG A 151 26.59 42.48 -19.06
CA ARG A 151 27.59 42.43 -17.99
C ARG A 151 28.53 43.66 -18.02
N ALA A 152 28.84 44.16 -19.20
CA ALA A 152 29.62 45.35 -19.42
C ALA A 152 28.77 46.41 -20.16
N GLY A 153 28.98 47.72 -19.87
CA GLY A 153 28.33 48.82 -20.57
C GLY A 153 27.24 49.51 -19.77
N ILE A 154 26.44 50.32 -20.45
CA ILE A 154 25.41 51.27 -19.86
C ILE A 154 24.38 50.52 -18.99
N LYS A 155 24.04 49.30 -19.33
CA LYS A 155 23.04 48.51 -18.60
C LYS A 155 23.64 47.61 -17.49
N SER A 156 24.92 47.74 -17.17
CA SER A 156 25.60 46.88 -16.16
C SER A 156 25.02 46.99 -14.76
N LYS A 157 24.48 48.14 -14.39
CA LYS A 157 23.75 48.35 -13.10
C LYS A 157 22.49 47.51 -13.02
N MET A 158 21.71 47.43 -14.11
CA MET A 158 20.52 46.59 -14.19
C MET A 158 20.88 45.10 -14.19
N ALA A 159 21.93 44.69 -14.89
CA ALA A 159 22.42 43.30 -14.90
C ALA A 159 22.83 42.86 -13.48
N ARG A 160 23.54 43.71 -12.73
CA ARG A 160 23.87 43.43 -11.32
C ARG A 160 22.66 43.33 -10.42
N GLY A 161 21.62 44.16 -10.62
CA GLY A 161 20.36 44.07 -9.90
C GLY A 161 19.66 42.72 -10.14
N ARG A 162 19.57 42.27 -11.39
CA ARG A 162 19.00 40.96 -11.75
C ARG A 162 19.81 39.79 -11.20
N GLN A 163 21.17 39.89 -11.21
CA GLN A 163 22.01 38.89 -10.57
C GLN A 163 21.73 38.76 -9.07
N SER A 164 21.56 39.90 -8.37
CA SER A 164 21.21 39.90 -6.95
C SER A 164 19.83 39.27 -6.69
N GLN A 165 18.86 39.52 -7.58
CA GLN A 165 17.55 38.85 -7.49
C GLN A 165 17.66 37.34 -7.72
N LEU A 166 18.41 36.92 -8.73
CA LEU A 166 18.63 35.52 -9.05
C LEU A 166 19.32 34.77 -7.90
N ASN A 167 20.29 35.42 -7.24
CA ASN A 167 21.01 34.84 -6.10
C ASN A 167 20.14 34.68 -4.85
N ARG A 168 19.04 35.44 -4.73
CA ARG A 168 18.05 35.36 -3.63
C ARG A 168 16.89 34.44 -3.97
N LEU A 169 16.77 34.01 -5.22
CA LEU A 169 15.68 33.16 -5.67
C LEU A 169 15.82 31.78 -5.02
N GLU A 170 14.78 31.37 -4.29
CA GLU A 170 14.66 30.00 -3.80
C GLU A 170 14.44 29.06 -5.00
N ARG A 171 15.37 28.18 -5.21
CA ARG A 171 15.32 27.25 -6.35
C ARG A 171 14.42 26.09 -6.03
N LEU A 172 13.45 25.84 -6.90
CA LEU A 172 12.61 24.65 -6.84
C LEU A 172 13.46 23.43 -7.19
N GLU A 173 13.24 22.35 -6.46
CA GLU A 173 13.81 21.04 -6.79
C GLU A 173 13.07 20.45 -7.99
N ALA A 174 13.78 19.76 -8.85
CA ALA A 174 13.15 19.06 -9.96
C ALA A 174 12.17 18.02 -9.41
N PRO A 175 10.90 18.04 -9.82
CA PRO A 175 9.97 17.00 -9.40
C PRO A 175 10.46 15.66 -9.93
N GLU A 176 10.51 14.66 -9.04
CA GLU A 176 10.87 13.32 -9.46
C GLU A 176 9.76 12.71 -10.31
N THR A 177 10.06 12.53 -11.55
CA THR A 177 9.28 11.65 -12.41
C THR A 177 9.61 10.21 -12.00
N SER A 178 8.65 9.49 -11.47
CA SER A 178 8.80 8.05 -11.26
C SER A 178 9.14 7.41 -12.62
N HIS A 179 10.38 7.02 -12.79
CA HIS A 179 10.78 6.23 -13.94
C HIS A 179 10.09 4.87 -13.80
N SER A 180 9.04 4.63 -14.58
CA SER A 180 8.53 3.29 -14.73
C SER A 180 9.64 2.44 -15.33
N LEU A 181 10.07 1.42 -14.61
CA LEU A 181 10.94 0.39 -15.19
C LEU A 181 10.16 -0.28 -16.33
N ASP A 182 10.48 0.09 -17.57
CA ASP A 182 9.96 -0.60 -18.76
C ASP A 182 10.74 -1.91 -18.91
N PHE A 183 10.32 -2.91 -18.14
CA PHE A 183 10.91 -4.24 -18.21
C PHE A 183 10.18 -5.06 -19.27
N LYS A 184 10.85 -5.29 -20.40
CA LYS A 184 10.38 -6.16 -21.47
C LYS A 184 11.01 -7.54 -21.32
N PHE A 185 10.19 -8.54 -21.04
CA PHE A 185 10.66 -9.91 -21.16
C PHE A 185 10.99 -10.22 -22.63
N PRO A 186 12.14 -10.84 -22.90
CA PRO A 186 12.40 -11.32 -24.25
C PRO A 186 11.29 -12.31 -24.66
N PRO A 187 10.90 -12.33 -25.94
CA PRO A 187 9.87 -13.28 -26.38
C PRO A 187 10.35 -14.69 -26.08
N ALA A 188 9.53 -15.41 -25.30
CA ALA A 188 9.77 -16.82 -25.02
C ALA A 188 9.64 -17.65 -26.30
N ALA A 189 10.39 -18.74 -26.40
CA ALA A 189 10.19 -19.73 -27.45
C ALA A 189 8.73 -20.20 -27.45
N MET A 190 8.16 -20.44 -28.63
CA MET A 190 6.75 -20.86 -28.74
C MET A 190 6.53 -22.14 -27.94
N SER A 191 5.73 -22.03 -26.87
CA SER A 191 5.23 -23.18 -26.11
C SER A 191 4.12 -23.89 -26.90
N ALA A 192 3.83 -25.13 -26.51
CA ALA A 192 2.64 -25.84 -27.01
C ALA A 192 1.35 -25.07 -26.68
N ASP A 193 0.26 -25.36 -27.40
CA ASP A 193 -1.05 -24.76 -27.16
C ASP A 193 -1.56 -25.05 -25.73
N LYS A 194 -1.40 -26.29 -25.27
CA LYS A 194 -1.68 -26.70 -23.89
C LYS A 194 -0.39 -26.62 -23.08
N VAL A 195 -0.33 -25.66 -22.16
CA VAL A 195 0.87 -25.40 -21.32
C VAL A 195 0.86 -26.27 -20.07
N LEU A 196 -0.33 -26.49 -19.49
CA LEU A 196 -0.52 -27.36 -18.34
C LEU A 196 -1.80 -28.17 -18.54
N VAL A 197 -1.71 -29.47 -18.31
CA VAL A 197 -2.86 -30.36 -18.30
C VAL A 197 -2.82 -31.13 -16.99
N LEU A 198 -3.83 -30.94 -16.17
CA LEU A 198 -4.10 -31.76 -15.00
C LEU A 198 -5.33 -32.62 -15.35
N ASP A 199 -5.26 -33.91 -15.13
CA ASP A 199 -6.33 -34.84 -15.40
C ASP A 199 -6.50 -35.76 -14.20
N HIS A 200 -7.60 -35.57 -13.46
CA HIS A 200 -7.88 -36.30 -12.23
C HIS A 200 -6.71 -36.33 -11.24
N VAL A 201 -6.14 -35.17 -10.97
CA VAL A 201 -4.95 -35.02 -10.12
C VAL A 201 -5.35 -34.64 -8.69
N SER A 202 -4.84 -35.44 -7.73
CA SER A 202 -4.93 -35.12 -6.30
C SER A 202 -3.56 -34.70 -5.77
N ILE A 203 -3.48 -33.60 -5.05
CA ILE A 203 -2.24 -33.00 -4.56
C ILE A 203 -2.33 -32.79 -3.04
N GLY A 204 -1.34 -33.27 -2.29
CA GLY A 204 -1.25 -33.12 -0.85
C GLY A 204 0.12 -33.46 -0.32
N TYR A 205 0.37 -33.19 0.96
CA TYR A 205 1.60 -33.60 1.65
C TYR A 205 1.57 -35.04 2.12
N LYS A 206 0.38 -35.62 2.24
CA LYS A 206 0.16 -37.03 2.61
C LYS A 206 -0.80 -37.64 1.60
N THR A 207 -0.56 -38.93 1.31
CA THR A 207 -1.37 -39.67 0.34
C THR A 207 -2.83 -39.82 0.77
N ASP A 208 -3.07 -39.89 2.10
CA ASP A 208 -4.42 -40.10 2.67
C ASP A 208 -5.15 -38.81 3.05
N ASP A 209 -4.51 -37.65 2.83
CA ASP A 209 -5.07 -36.35 3.17
C ASP A 209 -4.67 -35.30 2.08
N PRO A 210 -5.30 -35.38 0.89
CA PRO A 210 -5.01 -34.45 -0.18
C PRO A 210 -5.57 -33.04 0.13
N ILE A 211 -4.80 -32.00 -0.17
CA ILE A 211 -5.24 -30.60 -0.07
C ILE A 211 -6.21 -30.28 -1.20
N ILE A 212 -5.97 -30.85 -2.37
CA ILE A 212 -6.79 -30.73 -3.56
C ILE A 212 -7.04 -32.14 -4.08
N ASP A 213 -8.30 -32.49 -4.28
CA ASP A 213 -8.67 -33.82 -4.74
C ASP A 213 -9.40 -33.74 -6.09
N ASP A 214 -9.05 -34.68 -7.00
CA ASP A 214 -9.69 -34.88 -8.29
C ASP A 214 -9.81 -33.61 -9.17
N VAL A 215 -8.72 -32.86 -9.31
CA VAL A 215 -8.70 -31.65 -10.15
C VAL A 215 -8.35 -31.98 -11.59
N SER A 216 -9.23 -31.55 -12.50
CA SER A 216 -9.01 -31.58 -13.95
C SER A 216 -9.04 -30.18 -14.51
N VAL A 217 -7.90 -29.70 -15.01
CA VAL A 217 -7.73 -28.34 -15.56
C VAL A 217 -6.79 -28.35 -16.75
N VAL A 218 -7.12 -27.57 -17.77
CA VAL A 218 -6.23 -27.32 -18.92
C VAL A 218 -5.96 -25.84 -19.01
N VAL A 219 -4.69 -25.45 -18.89
CA VAL A 219 -4.25 -24.08 -19.12
C VAL A 219 -3.61 -23.97 -20.50
N ARG A 220 -4.14 -23.08 -21.32
CA ARG A 220 -3.65 -22.83 -22.68
C ARG A 220 -2.68 -21.66 -22.71
N ARG A 221 -1.89 -21.61 -23.75
CA ARG A 221 -0.98 -20.48 -23.98
C ARG A 221 -1.76 -19.15 -24.06
N GLY A 222 -1.35 -18.15 -23.26
CA GLY A 222 -1.98 -16.85 -23.20
C GLY A 222 -3.14 -16.75 -22.20
N GLU A 223 -3.54 -17.86 -21.58
CA GLU A 223 -4.50 -17.84 -20.46
C GLU A 223 -3.82 -17.47 -19.16
N SER A 224 -4.52 -16.69 -18.34
CA SER A 224 -4.18 -16.40 -16.96
C SER A 224 -5.17 -17.07 -16.04
N VAL A 225 -4.70 -17.90 -15.13
CA VAL A 225 -5.54 -18.65 -14.18
C VAL A 225 -5.21 -18.21 -12.76
N ALA A 226 -6.24 -17.85 -12.00
CA ALA A 226 -6.14 -17.55 -10.58
C ALA A 226 -6.53 -18.77 -9.75
N LEU A 227 -5.68 -19.13 -8.79
CA LEU A 227 -6.00 -20.13 -7.77
C LEU A 227 -6.46 -19.39 -6.51
N ILE A 228 -7.68 -19.65 -6.05
CA ILE A 228 -8.28 -19.02 -4.88
C ILE A 228 -8.73 -20.12 -3.91
N GLY A 229 -8.44 -19.95 -2.64
CA GLY A 229 -8.85 -20.88 -1.58
C GLY A 229 -8.63 -20.29 -0.20
N PRO A 230 -9.16 -20.93 0.85
CA PRO A 230 -8.85 -20.58 2.23
C PRO A 230 -7.37 -20.85 2.51
N ASN A 231 -6.81 -20.07 3.41
CA ASN A 231 -5.39 -20.13 3.78
C ASN A 231 -5.19 -21.00 5.02
#